data_25e68acb56a042b84bfd8f40762f489a
#
_entry.id   25e68acb56a042b84bfd8f40762f489a
#
_cell.length_a   1.000
_cell.length_b   1.000
_cell.length_c   1.000
_cell.angle_alpha   90.00
_cell.angle_beta   90.00
_cell.angle_gamma   90.00
#
_symmetry.space_group_name_H-M   'P 1'
#
loop_
_entity.id
_entity.type
_entity.pdbx_description
1 polymer ?
#
loop_
_entity_poly.entity_id
_entity_poly.type
_entity_poly.pdbx_seq_one_letter_code
_entity_poly.pdbx_strand_id
1 'polypeptide(L)'
;MYILSFKTGHDPAACLLENGRVVAAAEEERFVRVKHASGYFPEQAIRFCLSVRGLTLDEVDYIVFARAKNFLTFIKVVWYFISRFPRNTTEFWYMLVLIRVQIKGVVAAILGKAPYQQIFKKIGGKRRRIYSFDHHLCHAASAYYGSGFSESAILVMDGKGEATSVSMWSGKDGKLALLKR
;
A
#
# COMPACT_ATOMS: atom_id res chain seq x y z
N MET A 1 -7.98 -16.36 12.36
CA MET A 1 -8.18 -15.28 11.37
C MET A 1 -6.87 -14.99 10.69
N TYR A 2 -6.83 -15.14 9.36
CA TYR A 2 -5.66 -14.87 8.53
C TYR A 2 -5.85 -13.60 7.70
N ILE A 3 -4.86 -12.71 7.72
CA ILE A 3 -4.84 -11.49 6.93
C ILE A 3 -3.57 -11.49 6.08
N LEU A 4 -3.73 -11.49 4.75
CA LEU A 4 -2.62 -11.32 3.82
C LEU A 4 -2.56 -9.87 3.38
N SER A 5 -1.46 -9.19 3.70
CA SER A 5 -1.17 -7.85 3.21
C SER A 5 -0.08 -7.91 2.14
N PHE A 6 -0.19 -7.05 1.13
CA PHE A 6 0.87 -6.88 0.13
C PHE A 6 0.92 -5.46 -0.42
N LYS A 7 2.07 -5.09 -0.97
CA LYS A 7 2.28 -3.83 -1.70
C LYS A 7 2.96 -4.12 -3.04
N THR A 8 2.76 -3.24 -4.00
CA THR A 8 3.41 -3.25 -5.32
C THR A 8 4.15 -1.93 -5.55
N GLY A 9 4.95 -1.86 -6.59
CA GLY A 9 5.69 -0.65 -6.96
C GLY A 9 7.16 -0.73 -6.53
N HIS A 10 7.63 0.21 -5.73
CA HIS A 10 8.97 0.18 -5.15
C HIS A 10 8.95 -0.72 -3.90
N ASP A 11 9.93 -1.61 -3.75
CA ASP A 11 10.04 -2.60 -2.68
C ASP A 11 8.74 -3.43 -2.49
N PRO A 12 8.30 -4.17 -3.53
CA PRO A 12 7.13 -5.02 -3.40
C PRO A 12 7.38 -6.08 -2.34
N ALA A 13 6.37 -6.27 -1.48
CA ALA A 13 6.48 -7.13 -0.31
C ALA A 13 5.12 -7.75 0.04
N ALA A 14 5.14 -8.80 0.83
CA ALA A 14 3.95 -9.41 1.42
C ALA A 14 4.16 -9.73 2.90
N CYS A 15 3.06 -9.78 3.65
CA CYS A 15 3.03 -10.13 5.05
C CYS A 15 1.75 -10.91 5.37
N LEU A 16 1.88 -11.99 6.12
CA LEU A 16 0.77 -12.78 6.65
C LEU A 16 0.66 -12.58 8.16
N LEU A 17 -0.54 -12.21 8.60
CA LEU A 17 -0.88 -12.16 10.01
C LEU A 17 -1.83 -13.32 10.35
N GLU A 18 -1.63 -13.90 11.53
CA GLU A 18 -2.51 -14.87 12.16
C GLU A 18 -2.96 -14.32 13.52
N ASN A 19 -4.25 -14.10 13.68
CA ASN A 19 -4.85 -13.58 14.92
C ASN A 19 -4.14 -12.30 15.44
N GLY A 20 -3.79 -11.37 14.52
CA GLY A 20 -3.13 -10.12 14.85
C GLY A 20 -1.61 -10.21 15.03
N ARG A 21 -1.00 -11.39 14.92
CA ARG A 21 0.45 -11.58 15.00
C ARG A 21 1.04 -11.80 13.62
N VAL A 22 2.17 -11.17 13.33
CA VAL A 22 2.93 -11.41 12.08
C VAL A 22 3.55 -12.80 12.15
N VAL A 23 3.20 -13.69 11.21
CA VAL A 23 3.76 -15.04 11.11
C VAL A 23 4.74 -15.18 9.95
N ALA A 24 4.62 -14.35 8.92
CA ALA A 24 5.56 -14.30 7.81
C ALA A 24 5.56 -12.92 7.17
N ALA A 25 6.73 -12.45 6.76
CA ALA A 25 6.89 -11.25 5.94
C ALA A 25 8.11 -11.41 5.04
N ALA A 26 8.00 -10.97 3.80
CA ALA A 26 9.09 -11.04 2.84
C ALA A 26 8.99 -9.95 1.77
N GLU A 27 10.13 -9.50 1.30
CA GLU A 27 10.27 -8.64 0.13
C GLU A 27 10.52 -9.49 -1.11
N GLU A 28 9.94 -9.10 -2.24
CA GLU A 28 10.08 -9.80 -3.52
C GLU A 28 11.54 -9.84 -4.00
N GLU A 29 12.32 -8.82 -3.69
CA GLU A 29 13.74 -8.74 -4.06
C GLU A 29 14.55 -9.94 -3.56
N ARG A 30 14.16 -10.55 -2.42
CA ARG A 30 14.85 -11.71 -1.84
C ARG A 30 14.76 -12.93 -2.75
N PHE A 31 13.68 -13.03 -3.50
CA PHE A 31 13.41 -14.16 -4.41
C PHE A 31 13.90 -13.88 -5.82
N VAL A 32 13.59 -12.68 -6.36
CA VAL A 32 13.98 -12.34 -7.74
C VAL A 32 15.43 -11.87 -7.88
N ARG A 33 16.12 -11.59 -6.75
CA ARG A 33 17.53 -11.14 -6.67
C ARG A 33 17.78 -9.84 -7.45
N VAL A 34 16.77 -9.01 -7.57
CA VAL A 34 16.84 -7.66 -8.17
C VAL A 34 16.58 -6.65 -7.07
N LYS A 35 17.56 -5.77 -6.81
CA LYS A 35 17.45 -4.74 -5.76
C LYS A 35 16.21 -3.88 -5.98
N HIS A 36 15.46 -3.65 -4.90
CA HIS A 36 14.18 -2.95 -4.88
C HIS A 36 13.06 -3.61 -5.69
N ALA A 37 13.31 -4.62 -6.53
CA ALA A 37 12.35 -5.31 -7.40
C ALA A 37 11.25 -4.39 -7.97
N SER A 38 11.63 -3.14 -8.35
CA SER A 38 10.68 -2.10 -8.77
C SER A 38 9.90 -2.53 -10.00
N GLY A 39 8.56 -2.44 -9.92
CA GLY A 39 7.67 -2.86 -11.01
C GLY A 39 7.30 -4.34 -11.00
N TYR A 40 7.93 -5.17 -10.16
CA TYR A 40 7.51 -6.55 -9.97
C TYR A 40 6.22 -6.62 -9.14
N PHE A 41 5.43 -7.64 -9.42
CA PHE A 41 4.35 -8.04 -8.53
C PHE A 41 4.94 -8.97 -7.47
N PRO A 42 4.58 -8.86 -6.16
CA PRO A 42 5.18 -9.65 -5.07
C PRO A 42 4.68 -11.10 -5.04
N GLU A 43 4.84 -11.81 -6.17
CA GLU A 43 4.33 -13.17 -6.34
C GLU A 43 5.01 -14.18 -5.43
N GLN A 44 6.35 -14.17 -5.41
CA GLN A 44 7.12 -15.11 -4.60
C GLN A 44 6.99 -14.80 -3.11
N ALA A 45 6.98 -13.51 -2.75
CA ALA A 45 6.76 -13.10 -1.37
C ALA A 45 5.38 -13.54 -0.85
N ILE A 46 4.32 -13.41 -1.67
CA ILE A 46 2.97 -13.88 -1.31
C ILE A 46 2.96 -15.41 -1.16
N ARG A 47 3.51 -16.14 -2.13
CA ARG A 47 3.59 -17.62 -2.07
C ARG A 47 4.35 -18.10 -0.85
N PHE A 48 5.47 -17.46 -0.53
CA PHE A 48 6.23 -17.73 0.70
C PHE A 48 5.38 -17.52 1.95
N CYS A 49 4.72 -16.36 2.08
CA CYS A 49 3.89 -16.05 3.24
C CYS A 49 2.76 -17.10 3.43
N LEU A 50 2.09 -17.48 2.35
CA LEU A 50 1.04 -18.51 2.40
C LEU A 50 1.61 -19.90 2.77
N SER A 51 2.77 -20.27 2.24
CA SER A 51 3.39 -21.57 2.47
C SER A 51 3.78 -21.83 3.93
N VAL A 52 4.09 -20.78 4.70
CA VAL A 52 4.42 -20.88 6.14
C VAL A 52 3.28 -21.52 6.96
N ARG A 53 2.05 -21.45 6.48
CA ARG A 53 0.86 -22.07 7.09
C ARG A 53 0.17 -23.08 6.19
N GLY A 54 0.76 -23.40 5.03
CA GLY A 54 0.15 -24.30 4.06
C GLY A 54 -1.18 -23.79 3.47
N LEU A 55 -1.37 -22.46 3.44
CA LEU A 55 -2.62 -21.84 3.02
C LEU A 55 -2.67 -21.62 1.51
N THR A 56 -3.88 -21.74 0.99
CA THR A 56 -4.28 -21.18 -0.31
C THR A 56 -4.78 -19.75 -0.13
N LEU A 57 -4.90 -19.00 -1.22
CA LEU A 57 -5.43 -17.63 -1.14
C LEU A 57 -6.90 -17.61 -0.65
N ASP A 58 -7.67 -18.67 -0.92
CA ASP A 58 -9.08 -18.76 -0.55
C ASP A 58 -9.30 -18.97 0.96
N GLU A 59 -8.31 -19.48 1.66
CA GLU A 59 -8.34 -19.71 3.12
C GLU A 59 -7.94 -18.48 3.94
N VAL A 60 -7.50 -17.41 3.27
CA VAL A 60 -7.19 -16.13 3.94
C VAL A 60 -8.50 -15.36 4.15
N ASP A 61 -8.79 -14.89 5.37
CA ASP A 61 -10.02 -14.15 5.68
C ASP A 61 -10.05 -12.77 5.00
N TYR A 62 -8.92 -12.04 5.01
CA TYR A 62 -8.82 -10.70 4.46
C TYR A 62 -7.57 -10.53 3.59
N ILE A 63 -7.77 -9.94 2.41
CA ILE A 63 -6.68 -9.50 1.53
C ILE A 63 -6.59 -7.98 1.63
N VAL A 64 -5.40 -7.48 1.98
CA VAL A 64 -5.12 -6.06 2.19
C VAL A 64 -4.07 -5.56 1.21
N PHE A 65 -4.33 -4.42 0.59
CA PHE A 65 -3.38 -3.71 -0.23
C PHE A 65 -2.94 -2.43 0.52
N ALA A 66 -1.66 -2.35 0.84
CA ALA A 66 -1.08 -1.28 1.65
C ALA A 66 -0.88 0.02 0.85
N ARG A 67 -1.95 0.50 0.22
CA ARG A 67 -2.02 1.79 -0.48
C ARG A 67 -3.47 2.16 -0.72
N ALA A 68 -3.84 3.42 -0.53
CA ALA A 68 -5.19 3.86 -0.84
C ALA A 68 -5.49 3.77 -2.34
N LYS A 69 -6.67 3.26 -2.67
CA LYS A 69 -7.21 3.17 -4.04
C LYS A 69 -8.10 4.38 -4.32
N ASN A 70 -7.75 5.57 -3.90
CA ASN A 70 -8.72 6.64 -3.85
C ASN A 70 -8.75 7.47 -5.14
N PHE A 71 -9.90 7.47 -5.79
CA PHE A 71 -10.33 8.52 -6.70
C PHE A 71 -10.18 9.91 -6.06
N LEU A 72 -10.38 10.02 -4.74
CA LEU A 72 -10.12 11.23 -3.96
C LEU A 72 -8.63 11.68 -4.00
N THR A 73 -7.69 10.76 -4.10
CA THR A 73 -6.27 11.11 -4.30
C THR A 73 -6.07 11.78 -5.67
N PHE A 74 -6.72 11.27 -6.70
CA PHE A 74 -6.72 11.91 -8.03
C PHE A 74 -7.28 13.33 -7.96
N ILE A 75 -8.45 13.51 -7.33
CA ILE A 75 -9.06 14.84 -7.16
C ILE A 75 -8.12 15.78 -6.39
N LYS A 76 -7.50 15.32 -5.30
CA LYS A 76 -6.55 16.11 -4.51
C LYS A 76 -5.32 16.53 -5.33
N VAL A 77 -4.77 15.64 -6.13
CA VAL A 77 -3.64 15.93 -7.01
C VAL A 77 -4.03 16.95 -8.08
N VAL A 78 -5.18 16.77 -8.73
CA VAL A 78 -5.69 17.72 -9.71
C VAL A 78 -5.96 19.08 -9.07
N TRP A 79 -6.61 19.11 -7.91
CA TRP A 79 -6.87 20.34 -7.15
C TRP A 79 -5.58 21.07 -6.73
N TYR A 80 -4.57 20.33 -6.28
CA TYR A 80 -3.27 20.89 -5.94
C TYR A 80 -2.64 21.63 -7.13
N PHE A 81 -2.71 21.06 -8.32
CA PHE A 81 -2.19 21.70 -9.52
C PHE A 81 -3.06 22.86 -10.04
N ILE A 82 -4.37 22.78 -9.89
CA ILE A 82 -5.27 23.88 -10.22
C ILE A 82 -5.06 25.08 -9.28
N SER A 83 -4.87 24.82 -7.98
CA SER A 83 -4.65 25.85 -6.97
C SER A 83 -3.24 26.46 -6.99
N ARG A 84 -2.28 25.74 -7.55
CA ARG A 84 -0.88 26.19 -7.72
C ARG A 84 -0.47 26.04 -9.17
N PHE A 85 -0.87 27.04 -9.98
CA PHE A 85 -0.49 27.06 -11.41
C PHE A 85 1.04 26.92 -11.54
N PRO A 86 1.54 26.04 -12.44
CA PRO A 86 2.96 25.82 -12.61
C PRO A 86 3.68 27.12 -12.97
N ARG A 87 4.77 27.40 -12.28
CA ARG A 87 5.53 28.65 -12.42
C ARG A 87 6.55 28.63 -13.55
N ASN A 88 6.86 27.43 -14.04
CA ASN A 88 7.83 27.22 -15.12
C ASN A 88 7.47 25.99 -15.96
N THR A 89 8.14 25.83 -17.11
CA THR A 89 7.91 24.73 -18.04
C THR A 89 8.19 23.36 -17.45
N THR A 90 9.16 23.24 -16.55
CA THR A 90 9.51 21.97 -15.87
C THR A 90 8.39 21.51 -14.95
N GLU A 91 7.83 22.41 -14.14
CA GLU A 91 6.68 22.12 -13.29
C GLU A 91 5.44 21.74 -14.10
N PHE A 92 5.22 22.41 -15.24
CA PHE A 92 4.14 22.11 -16.16
C PHE A 92 4.25 20.68 -16.72
N TRP A 93 5.43 20.29 -17.23
CA TRP A 93 5.67 18.95 -17.72
C TRP A 93 5.54 17.89 -16.61
N TYR A 94 6.03 18.17 -15.42
CA TYR A 94 5.88 17.29 -14.27
C TYR A 94 4.40 17.09 -13.89
N MET A 95 3.61 18.15 -13.91
CA MET A 95 2.15 18.10 -13.72
C MET A 95 1.49 17.16 -14.75
N LEU A 96 1.78 17.32 -16.04
CA LEU A 96 1.20 16.47 -17.09
C LEU A 96 1.56 14.99 -16.88
N VAL A 97 2.80 14.70 -16.52
CA VAL A 97 3.24 13.33 -16.22
C VAL A 97 2.45 12.75 -15.04
N LEU A 98 2.28 13.51 -13.96
CA LEU A 98 1.52 13.05 -12.79
C LEU A 98 0.05 12.80 -13.13
N ILE A 99 -0.61 13.70 -13.84
CA ILE A 99 -2.00 13.52 -14.29
C ILE A 99 -2.12 12.26 -15.18
N ARG A 100 -1.21 12.07 -16.13
CA ARG A 100 -1.21 10.88 -16.99
C ARG A 100 -1.06 9.58 -16.18
N VAL A 101 -0.20 9.56 -15.17
CA VAL A 101 -0.01 8.39 -14.29
C VAL A 101 -1.30 8.10 -13.50
N GLN A 102 -1.96 9.13 -12.98
CA GLN A 102 -3.20 8.96 -12.24
C GLN A 102 -4.34 8.47 -13.13
N ILE A 103 -4.51 9.04 -14.32
CA ILE A 103 -5.52 8.59 -15.29
C ILE A 103 -5.30 7.12 -15.66
N LYS A 104 -4.06 6.72 -15.96
CA LYS A 104 -3.74 5.31 -16.23
C LYS A 104 -4.11 4.41 -15.07
N GLY A 105 -3.86 4.83 -13.83
CA GLY A 105 -4.22 4.09 -12.61
C GLY A 105 -5.73 3.90 -12.47
N VAL A 106 -6.51 4.96 -12.70
CA VAL A 106 -7.99 4.92 -12.65
C VAL A 106 -8.54 4.01 -13.74
N VAL A 107 -8.09 4.18 -14.99
CA VAL A 107 -8.52 3.33 -16.11
C VAL A 107 -8.18 1.87 -15.88
N ALA A 108 -6.97 1.58 -15.39
CA ALA A 108 -6.58 0.21 -15.05
C ALA A 108 -7.46 -0.39 -13.94
N ALA A 109 -7.86 0.41 -12.96
CA ALA A 109 -8.76 -0.04 -11.89
C ALA A 109 -10.17 -0.37 -12.42
N ILE A 110 -10.72 0.47 -13.30
CA ILE A 110 -12.04 0.26 -13.95
C ILE A 110 -12.01 -1.01 -14.81
N LEU A 111 -10.93 -1.21 -15.58
CA LEU A 111 -10.76 -2.39 -16.44
C LEU A 111 -10.40 -3.68 -15.69
N GLY A 112 -10.32 -3.65 -14.35
CA GLY A 112 -9.90 -4.82 -13.58
C GLY A 112 -8.43 -5.20 -13.76
N LYS A 113 -7.60 -4.29 -14.28
CA LYS A 113 -6.17 -4.48 -14.57
C LYS A 113 -5.24 -3.75 -13.60
N ALA A 114 -5.79 -3.19 -12.52
CA ALA A 114 -4.96 -2.54 -11.51
C ALA A 114 -3.93 -3.54 -10.92
N PRO A 115 -2.71 -3.08 -10.58
CA PRO A 115 -1.64 -3.96 -10.09
C PRO A 115 -2.07 -4.88 -8.95
N TYR A 116 -2.87 -4.38 -7.99
CA TYR A 116 -3.34 -5.18 -6.87
C TYR A 116 -4.33 -6.28 -7.26
N GLN A 117 -5.05 -6.14 -8.37
CA GLN A 117 -6.00 -7.15 -8.86
C GLN A 117 -5.30 -8.35 -9.53
N GLN A 118 -4.02 -8.22 -9.84
CA GLN A 118 -3.21 -9.29 -10.41
C GLN A 118 -3.04 -10.46 -9.45
N ILE A 119 -3.30 -10.28 -8.14
CA ILE A 119 -3.19 -11.35 -7.14
C ILE A 119 -4.00 -12.58 -7.54
N PHE A 120 -5.25 -12.40 -8.00
CA PHE A 120 -6.10 -13.51 -8.38
C PHE A 120 -5.62 -14.23 -9.65
N LYS A 121 -4.93 -13.52 -10.56
CA LYS A 121 -4.36 -14.10 -11.76
C LYS A 121 -3.06 -14.84 -11.48
N LYS A 122 -2.22 -14.31 -10.60
CA LYS A 122 -0.86 -14.81 -10.35
C LYS A 122 -0.79 -15.85 -9.24
N ILE A 123 -1.57 -15.66 -8.19
CA ILE A 123 -1.59 -16.56 -7.04
C ILE A 123 -2.71 -17.60 -7.17
N GLY A 124 -3.81 -17.25 -7.84
CA GLY A 124 -5.03 -18.05 -7.94
C GLY A 124 -6.09 -17.60 -6.95
N GLY A 125 -7.09 -18.47 -6.70
CA GLY A 125 -8.19 -18.21 -5.79
C GLY A 125 -9.36 -17.42 -6.42
N LYS A 126 -10.48 -17.41 -5.72
CA LYS A 126 -11.70 -16.72 -6.16
C LYS A 126 -11.55 -15.20 -6.03
N ARG A 127 -12.06 -14.46 -7.02
CA ARG A 127 -12.08 -12.98 -6.93
C ARG A 127 -12.97 -12.54 -5.77
N ARG A 128 -12.44 -11.72 -4.90
CA ARG A 128 -13.12 -11.17 -3.73
C ARG A 128 -12.62 -9.76 -3.40
N ARG A 129 -13.21 -9.14 -2.41
CA ARG A 129 -12.87 -7.79 -1.98
C ARG A 129 -11.41 -7.74 -1.50
N ILE A 130 -10.65 -6.77 -2.02
CA ILE A 130 -9.35 -6.39 -1.51
C ILE A 130 -9.53 -5.08 -0.76
N TYR A 131 -9.19 -5.07 0.51
CA TYR A 131 -9.21 -3.87 1.34
C TYR A 131 -7.97 -3.03 1.04
N SER A 132 -8.08 -1.72 1.19
CA SER A 132 -6.93 -0.82 1.03
C SER A 132 -6.99 0.29 2.05
N PHE A 133 -5.83 0.70 2.52
CA PHE A 133 -5.67 1.71 3.55
C PHE A 133 -4.76 2.83 3.06
N ASP A 134 -4.88 4.01 3.67
CA ASP A 134 -4.01 5.15 3.45
C ASP A 134 -2.54 4.76 3.74
N HIS A 135 -1.62 5.26 2.91
CA HIS A 135 -0.20 4.90 3.00
C HIS A 135 0.41 5.29 4.35
N HIS A 136 0.16 6.51 4.82
CA HIS A 136 0.65 6.98 6.12
C HIS A 136 -0.02 6.26 7.30
N LEU A 137 -1.29 5.84 7.15
CA LEU A 137 -1.94 4.99 8.14
C LEU A 137 -1.25 3.63 8.25
N CYS A 138 -0.83 3.04 7.12
CA CYS A 138 -0.08 1.78 7.15
C CYS A 138 1.26 1.93 7.87
N HIS A 139 1.99 3.03 7.66
CA HIS A 139 3.22 3.32 8.41
C HIS A 139 2.96 3.53 9.89
N ALA A 140 1.97 4.34 10.26
CA ALA A 140 1.60 4.56 11.66
C ALA A 140 1.18 3.25 12.36
N ALA A 141 0.40 2.41 11.66
CA ALA A 141 -0.05 1.12 12.18
C ALA A 141 1.13 0.16 12.41
N SER A 142 2.05 0.04 11.46
CA SER A 142 3.22 -0.83 11.60
C SER A 142 4.12 -0.40 12.77
N ALA A 143 4.29 0.90 12.96
CA ALA A 143 5.06 1.44 14.08
C ALA A 143 4.35 1.20 15.43
N TYR A 144 3.06 1.54 15.53
CA TYR A 144 2.32 1.45 16.78
C TYR A 144 2.09 0.02 17.24
N TYR A 145 1.48 -0.81 16.38
CA TYR A 145 1.16 -2.19 16.77
C TYR A 145 2.39 -3.08 16.91
N GLY A 146 3.51 -2.72 16.29
CA GLY A 146 4.79 -3.42 16.44
C GLY A 146 5.61 -2.96 17.65
N SER A 147 5.31 -1.80 18.26
CA SER A 147 6.13 -1.21 19.31
C SER A 147 5.90 -1.81 20.71
N GLY A 148 4.70 -2.36 20.96
CA GLY A 148 4.28 -2.78 22.29
C GLY A 148 3.85 -1.63 23.22
N PHE A 149 3.85 -0.37 22.75
CA PHE A 149 3.37 0.76 23.58
C PHE A 149 1.85 0.77 23.67
N SER A 150 1.31 1.01 24.86
CA SER A 150 -0.12 1.23 25.08
C SER A 150 -0.57 2.62 24.62
N GLU A 151 0.31 3.61 24.72
CA GLU A 151 0.09 4.99 24.29
C GLU A 151 1.37 5.55 23.64
N SER A 152 1.23 6.24 22.50
CA SER A 152 2.37 6.84 21.79
C SER A 152 1.96 7.97 20.86
N ALA A 153 2.85 8.92 20.62
CA ALA A 153 2.83 9.81 19.47
C ALA A 153 3.63 9.17 18.33
N ILE A 154 3.07 9.21 17.12
CA ILE A 154 3.70 8.62 15.94
C ILE A 154 3.91 9.72 14.89
N LEU A 155 5.14 9.89 14.45
CA LEU A 155 5.49 10.76 13.34
C LEU A 155 5.83 9.89 12.12
N VAL A 156 5.08 10.09 11.04
CA VAL A 156 5.35 9.47 9.74
C VAL A 156 5.96 10.52 8.82
N MET A 157 7.15 10.24 8.33
CA MET A 157 7.83 11.04 7.31
C MET A 157 8.19 10.15 6.14
N ASP A 158 7.71 10.49 4.94
CA ASP A 158 7.94 9.75 3.71
C ASP A 158 8.36 10.70 2.60
N GLY A 159 9.39 10.33 1.85
CA GLY A 159 9.87 11.12 0.72
C GLY A 159 8.85 11.26 -0.40
N LYS A 160 7.94 10.29 -0.54
CA LYS A 160 6.89 10.27 -1.57
C LYS A 160 5.66 9.47 -1.12
N GLY A 161 5.00 9.93 -0.08
CA GLY A 161 3.63 9.49 0.26
C GLY A 161 2.64 9.93 -0.83
N GLU A 162 1.45 9.33 -0.88
CA GLU A 162 0.46 9.55 -1.97
C GLU A 162 0.18 11.03 -2.26
N ALA A 163 -0.20 11.80 -1.24
CA ALA A 163 -0.43 13.25 -1.31
C ALA A 163 0.06 13.97 -0.05
N THR A 164 0.84 13.29 0.77
CA THR A 164 1.31 13.76 2.08
C THR A 164 2.71 13.25 2.29
N SER A 165 3.65 14.11 2.68
CA SER A 165 5.01 13.71 3.04
C SER A 165 5.21 13.56 4.55
N VAL A 166 4.39 14.25 5.37
CA VAL A 166 4.47 14.20 6.83
C VAL A 166 3.07 14.06 7.42
N SER A 167 2.92 13.20 8.42
CA SER A 167 1.69 13.12 9.23
C SER A 167 2.00 12.75 10.68
N MET A 168 1.17 13.23 11.59
CA MET A 168 1.26 12.97 13.03
C MET A 168 0.02 12.21 13.48
N TRP A 169 0.23 11.19 14.28
CA TRP A 169 -0.81 10.31 14.78
C TRP A 169 -0.66 10.12 16.30
N SER A 170 -1.75 9.79 16.95
CA SER A 170 -1.73 9.23 18.31
C SER A 170 -2.16 7.77 18.26
N GLY A 171 -1.47 6.93 18.99
CA GLY A 171 -1.85 5.55 19.30
C GLY A 171 -2.24 5.45 20.75
N LYS A 172 -3.44 4.95 21.05
CA LYS A 172 -3.91 4.73 22.42
C LYS A 172 -4.97 3.62 22.44
N ASP A 173 -4.86 2.72 23.42
CA ASP A 173 -5.81 1.62 23.65
C ASP A 173 -6.11 0.80 22.38
N GLY A 174 -5.06 0.52 21.58
CA GLY A 174 -5.17 -0.24 20.34
C GLY A 174 -5.82 0.54 19.18
N LYS A 175 -5.99 1.86 19.30
CA LYS A 175 -6.58 2.71 18.26
C LYS A 175 -5.58 3.76 17.77
N LEU A 176 -5.67 4.09 16.49
CA LEU A 176 -4.89 5.15 15.85
C LEU A 176 -5.81 6.32 15.49
N ALA A 177 -5.39 7.52 15.83
CA ALA A 177 -6.06 8.76 15.45
C ALA A 177 -5.09 9.70 14.73
N LEU A 178 -5.51 10.23 13.58
CA LEU A 178 -4.74 11.25 12.85
C LEU A 178 -4.85 12.60 13.59
N LEU A 179 -3.72 13.20 13.92
CA LEU A 179 -3.65 14.52 14.55
C LEU A 179 -3.42 15.63 13.52
N LYS A 180 -2.48 15.41 12.58
CA LYS A 180 -2.12 16.42 11.58
C LYS A 180 -1.54 15.79 10.31
N ARG A 181 -1.77 16.44 9.15
CA ARG A 181 -1.15 16.19 7.83
C ARG A 181 -0.60 17.47 7.23
#